data_67c42d240b066faa65c9216843dbec90
#
_entry.id   67c42d240b066faa65c9216843dbec90
#
_cell.length_a   1.000
_cell.length_b   1.000
_cell.length_c   1.000
_cell.angle_alpha   90.00
_cell.angle_beta   90.00
_cell.angle_gamma   90.00
#
_symmetry.space_group_name_H-M   'P 1'
#
loop_
_entity.id
_entity.type
_entity.pdbx_description
1 polymer ?
#
loop_
_entity_poly.entity_id
_entity_poly.type
_entity_poly.pdbx_seq_one_letter_code
_entity_poly.pdbx_strand_id
1 'polypeptide(L)'
;AMTAFFWALLGVCLAVELISLRHALDGVEYDCRVSKTVVEPGEELELITVLTNRRRRFLPFLRIVEDVPGDMRCGQELETLSVSGHRAALRSSAYLTPRQRLTRRTAFSLPARGRPLFLGASLAGGDFLGLSERSRAAEVMRVVVVLPKSGGSDVLDALPGGLMGEKSVRRFI
;
A
#
# COMPACT_ATOMS: atom_id res chain seq x y z
N ALA A 1 45.17 -21.28 21.24
CA ALA A 1 43.78 -21.57 21.71
C ALA A 1 42.85 -20.37 21.45
N MET A 2 43.22 -19.13 21.79
CA MET A 2 42.37 -17.94 21.58
C MET A 2 42.07 -17.62 20.11
N THR A 3 43.05 -17.77 19.21
CA THR A 3 42.86 -17.55 17.76
C THR A 3 41.89 -18.52 17.14
N ALA A 4 41.95 -19.82 17.50
CA ALA A 4 41.01 -20.81 17.00
C ALA A 4 39.57 -20.52 17.46
N PHE A 5 39.37 -20.08 18.70
CA PHE A 5 38.08 -19.69 19.23
C PHE A 5 37.50 -18.47 18.46
N PHE A 6 38.36 -17.46 18.18
CA PHE A 6 37.95 -16.29 17.41
C PHE A 6 37.46 -16.67 15.99
N TRP A 7 38.21 -17.54 15.29
CA TRP A 7 37.85 -18.01 13.96
C TRP A 7 36.57 -18.86 13.97
N ALA A 8 36.39 -19.69 14.99
CA ALA A 8 35.17 -20.46 15.15
C ALA A 8 33.95 -19.54 15.37
N LEU A 9 34.06 -18.52 16.25
CA LEU A 9 33.01 -17.56 16.50
C LEU A 9 32.66 -16.78 15.23
N LEU A 10 33.67 -16.31 14.48
CA LEU A 10 33.48 -15.61 13.23
C LEU A 10 32.76 -16.50 12.20
N GLY A 11 33.14 -17.77 12.10
CA GLY A 11 32.47 -18.73 11.22
C GLY A 11 31.02 -18.96 11.57
N VAL A 12 30.70 -19.07 12.86
CA VAL A 12 29.30 -19.20 13.33
C VAL A 12 28.50 -17.94 12.99
N CYS A 13 29.03 -16.74 13.26
CA CYS A 13 28.36 -15.50 12.90
C CYS A 13 28.07 -15.42 11.40
N LEU A 14 29.04 -15.73 10.56
CA LEU A 14 28.89 -15.73 9.11
C LEU A 14 27.84 -16.77 8.62
N ALA A 15 27.82 -17.94 9.22
CA ALA A 15 26.83 -18.96 8.92
C ALA A 15 25.40 -18.51 9.28
N VAL A 16 25.24 -17.88 10.46
CA VAL A 16 23.94 -17.33 10.89
C VAL A 16 23.47 -16.24 9.93
N GLU A 17 24.36 -15.34 9.51
CA GLU A 17 24.05 -14.29 8.54
C GLU A 17 23.61 -14.85 7.18
N LEU A 18 24.35 -15.82 6.64
CA LEU A 18 24.01 -16.45 5.36
C LEU A 18 22.66 -17.19 5.41
N ILE A 19 22.36 -17.86 6.53
CA ILE A 19 21.07 -18.53 6.73
C ILE A 19 19.95 -17.51 6.88
N SER A 20 20.19 -16.42 7.62
CA SER A 20 19.25 -15.33 7.81
C SER A 20 18.87 -14.70 6.47
N LEU A 21 19.86 -14.36 5.64
CA LEU A 21 19.67 -13.77 4.32
C LEU A 21 18.90 -14.70 3.36
N ARG A 22 19.27 -15.99 3.31
CA ARG A 22 18.61 -16.95 2.41
C ARG A 22 17.12 -17.08 2.66
N HIS A 23 16.69 -16.86 3.88
CA HIS A 23 15.32 -17.07 4.32
C HIS A 23 14.62 -15.78 4.79
N ALA A 24 15.18 -14.61 4.52
CA ALA A 24 14.70 -13.34 5.05
C ALA A 24 13.21 -13.09 4.74
N LEU A 25 12.78 -13.33 3.49
CA LEU A 25 11.39 -13.11 3.06
C LEU A 25 10.53 -14.36 3.05
N ASP A 26 11.08 -15.52 3.40
CA ASP A 26 10.32 -16.76 3.44
C ASP A 26 9.20 -16.67 4.49
N GLY A 27 7.95 -16.94 4.08
CA GLY A 27 6.78 -16.93 4.97
C GLY A 27 6.33 -15.54 5.41
N VAL A 28 6.86 -14.47 4.81
CA VAL A 28 6.30 -13.12 4.92
C VAL A 28 5.22 -12.95 3.87
N GLU A 29 4.01 -12.65 4.31
CA GLU A 29 2.86 -12.36 3.45
C GLU A 29 2.51 -10.89 3.55
N TYR A 30 2.15 -10.32 2.41
CA TYR A 30 1.66 -8.96 2.27
C TYR A 30 0.24 -9.00 1.70
N ASP A 31 -0.68 -8.27 2.31
CA ASP A 31 -2.01 -7.98 1.78
C ASP A 31 -2.29 -6.49 1.93
N CYS A 32 -3.00 -5.94 0.98
CA CYS A 32 -3.37 -4.54 0.93
C CYS A 32 -4.87 -4.42 0.68
N ARG A 33 -5.54 -3.59 1.46
CA ARG A 33 -6.97 -3.31 1.33
C ARG A 33 -7.21 -1.82 1.43
N VAL A 34 -8.26 -1.36 0.78
CA VAL A 34 -8.74 0.02 0.88
C VAL A 34 -10.08 0.01 1.63
N SER A 35 -10.30 0.98 2.49
CA SER A 35 -11.50 1.04 3.34
C SER A 35 -12.79 1.15 2.54
N LYS A 36 -12.76 1.85 1.38
CA LYS A 36 -13.89 2.01 0.48
C LYS A 36 -13.44 1.81 -0.97
N THR A 37 -14.31 1.23 -1.79
CA THR A 37 -14.05 1.00 -3.21
C THR A 37 -14.64 2.07 -4.12
N VAL A 38 -15.63 2.83 -3.64
CA VAL A 38 -16.27 3.93 -4.36
C VAL A 38 -16.29 5.14 -3.43
N VAL A 39 -15.81 6.27 -3.90
CA VAL A 39 -15.60 7.49 -3.11
C VAL A 39 -15.83 8.74 -3.92
N GLU A 40 -16.06 9.86 -3.25
CA GLU A 40 -16.08 11.20 -3.85
C GLU A 40 -14.67 11.80 -3.90
N PRO A 41 -14.41 12.76 -4.82
CA PRO A 41 -13.11 13.43 -4.90
C PRO A 41 -12.79 14.17 -3.60
N GLY A 42 -11.62 13.87 -3.02
CA GLY A 42 -11.15 14.48 -1.78
C GLY A 42 -11.69 13.81 -0.50
N GLU A 43 -12.53 12.79 -0.61
CA GLU A 43 -12.97 11.99 0.53
C GLU A 43 -11.79 11.25 1.16
N GLU A 44 -11.79 11.18 2.48
CA GLU A 44 -10.74 10.50 3.24
C GLU A 44 -10.95 8.98 3.24
N LEU A 45 -9.88 8.26 2.97
CA LEU A 45 -9.80 6.81 2.84
C LEU A 45 -8.67 6.28 3.70
N GLU A 46 -8.73 5.00 4.01
CA GLU A 46 -7.63 4.29 4.65
C GLU A 46 -7.06 3.21 3.74
N LEU A 47 -5.75 3.22 3.56
CA LEU A 47 -4.98 2.10 3.04
C LEU A 47 -4.59 1.21 4.21
N ILE A 48 -5.08 -0.03 4.21
CA ILE A 48 -4.84 -1.00 5.26
C ILE A 48 -3.85 -2.02 4.73
N THR A 49 -2.60 -1.90 5.18
CA THR A 49 -1.52 -2.81 4.84
C THR A 49 -1.37 -3.84 5.94
N VAL A 50 -1.40 -5.11 5.58
CA VAL A 50 -1.26 -6.25 6.49
C VAL A 50 -0.02 -7.04 6.13
N LEU A 51 0.90 -7.14 7.06
CA LEU A 51 2.12 -7.94 6.97
C LEU A 51 2.01 -9.11 7.95
N THR A 52 2.20 -10.31 7.48
CA THR A 52 2.14 -11.50 8.33
C THR A 52 3.44 -12.28 8.21
N ASN A 53 4.12 -12.48 9.32
CA ASN A 53 5.24 -13.40 9.43
C ASN A 53 4.72 -14.76 9.91
N ARG A 54 4.62 -15.74 9.03
CA ARG A 54 4.14 -17.09 9.39
C ARG A 54 5.21 -17.94 10.05
N ARG A 55 6.48 -17.52 9.98
CA ARG A 55 7.60 -18.30 10.53
C ARG A 55 7.88 -17.96 11.99
N ARG A 56 8.63 -18.86 12.63
CA ARG A 56 9.14 -18.71 13.99
C ARG A 56 10.47 -17.94 14.05
N ARG A 57 10.80 -17.20 12.98
CA ARG A 57 12.05 -16.43 12.89
C ARG A 57 11.74 -14.95 13.00
N PHE A 58 12.59 -14.24 13.70
CA PHE A 58 12.57 -12.79 13.77
C PHE A 58 13.08 -12.20 12.45
N LEU A 59 12.40 -11.21 11.92
CA LEU A 59 12.81 -10.43 10.77
C LEU A 59 13.19 -9.04 11.26
N PRO A 60 14.49 -8.74 11.38
CA PRO A 60 14.94 -7.50 12.01
C PRO A 60 14.68 -6.28 11.16
N PHE A 61 14.68 -6.45 9.85
CA PHE A 61 14.50 -5.37 8.90
C PHE A 61 13.66 -5.81 7.70
N LEU A 62 12.58 -5.09 7.46
CA LEU A 62 11.72 -5.23 6.30
C LEU A 62 11.44 -3.84 5.73
N ARG A 63 11.92 -3.57 4.52
CA ARG A 63 11.55 -2.39 3.74
C ARG A 63 10.36 -2.73 2.86
N ILE A 64 9.39 -1.85 2.84
CA ILE A 64 8.17 -1.99 2.07
C ILE A 64 8.08 -0.77 1.16
N VAL A 65 7.93 -1.00 -0.13
CA VAL A 65 7.74 0.04 -1.14
C VAL A 65 6.41 -0.26 -1.83
N GLU A 66 5.36 0.44 -1.42
CA GLU A 66 4.02 0.28 -1.98
C GLU A 66 3.86 1.16 -3.23
N ASP A 67 3.35 0.58 -4.30
CA ASP A 67 3.07 1.27 -5.55
C ASP A 67 1.64 1.82 -5.53
N VAL A 68 1.54 3.13 -5.39
CA VAL A 68 0.29 3.86 -5.18
C VAL A 68 0.04 4.90 -6.28
N PRO A 69 -1.20 5.38 -6.47
CA PRO A 69 -1.49 6.47 -7.41
C PRO A 69 -0.69 7.74 -7.08
N GLY A 70 -0.17 8.43 -8.10
CA GLY A 70 0.66 9.62 -7.91
C GLY A 70 -0.09 10.87 -7.44
N ASP A 71 -1.40 10.90 -7.55
CA ASP A 71 -2.30 11.95 -7.07
C ASP A 71 -2.77 11.73 -5.63
N MET A 72 -2.35 10.65 -4.99
CA MET A 72 -2.66 10.33 -3.61
C MET A 72 -2.08 11.38 -2.66
N ARG A 73 -2.92 11.94 -1.80
CA ARG A 73 -2.52 12.89 -0.76
C ARG A 73 -2.63 12.22 0.60
N CYS A 74 -1.51 12.14 1.31
CA CYS A 74 -1.47 11.62 2.67
C CYS A 74 -1.42 12.77 3.68
N GLY A 75 -2.25 12.69 4.73
CA GLY A 75 -2.32 13.72 5.78
C GLY A 75 -1.18 13.69 6.80
N GLN A 76 -0.40 12.60 6.85
CA GLN A 76 0.79 12.48 7.69
C GLN A 76 2.05 12.61 6.82
N GLU A 77 3.10 13.21 7.37
CA GLU A 77 4.45 13.11 6.82
C GLU A 77 4.90 11.65 6.83
N LEU A 78 4.44 10.90 5.84
CA LEU A 78 4.93 9.56 5.61
C LEU A 78 6.34 9.67 5.04
N GLU A 79 7.25 8.95 5.65
CA GLU A 79 8.61 8.79 5.20
C GLU A 79 8.63 8.52 3.69
N THR A 80 8.83 9.57 2.93
CA THR A 80 9.13 9.58 1.51
C THR A 80 8.06 9.00 0.56
N LEU A 81 7.05 9.80 0.26
CA LEU A 81 6.30 9.64 -0.98
C LEU A 81 7.18 10.14 -2.14
N SER A 82 7.70 9.23 -2.94
CA SER A 82 8.46 9.56 -4.15
C SER A 82 7.53 9.48 -5.36
N VAL A 83 7.20 10.62 -5.95
CA VAL A 83 6.31 10.68 -7.13
C VAL A 83 7.13 10.57 -8.40
N SER A 84 6.74 9.67 -9.29
CA SER A 84 7.30 9.52 -10.64
C SER A 84 6.17 9.43 -11.65
N GLY A 85 5.89 10.53 -12.34
CA GLY A 85 4.78 10.62 -13.29
C GLY A 85 3.41 10.43 -12.63
N HIS A 86 2.63 9.46 -13.10
CA HIS A 86 1.30 9.13 -12.57
C HIS A 86 1.32 8.13 -11.40
N ARG A 87 2.50 7.70 -10.97
CA ARG A 87 2.68 6.72 -9.89
C ARG A 87 3.50 7.33 -8.77
N ALA A 88 3.27 6.85 -7.57
CA ALA A 88 4.06 7.20 -6.42
C ALA A 88 4.49 5.94 -5.67
N ALA A 89 5.66 6.00 -5.05
CA ALA A 89 6.19 4.95 -4.19
C ALA A 89 6.10 5.38 -2.73
N LEU A 90 5.26 4.70 -1.97
CA LEU A 90 5.15 4.88 -0.53
C LEU A 90 6.14 3.94 0.16
N ARG A 91 7.20 4.50 0.71
CA ARG A 91 8.26 3.74 1.39
C ARG A 91 8.00 3.68 2.87
N SER A 92 8.19 2.52 3.44
CA SER A 92 8.11 2.31 4.87
C SER A 92 9.03 1.17 5.30
N SER A 93 9.38 1.16 6.59
CA SER A 93 10.16 0.10 7.21
C SER A 93 9.44 -0.50 8.39
N ALA A 94 9.71 -1.76 8.67
CA ALA A 94 9.15 -2.49 9.79
C ALA A 94 10.10 -3.59 10.25
N TYR A 95 9.89 -4.10 11.45
CA TYR A 95 10.44 -5.38 11.90
C TYR A 95 9.27 -6.32 12.23
N LEU A 96 9.47 -7.59 12.09
CA LEU A 96 8.44 -8.58 12.40
C LEU A 96 8.98 -9.63 13.36
N THR A 97 8.32 -9.79 14.49
CA THR A 97 8.58 -10.88 15.42
C THR A 97 8.04 -12.20 14.86
N PRO A 98 8.47 -13.33 15.42
CA PRO A 98 7.95 -14.64 15.02
C PRO A 98 6.43 -14.70 15.13
N ARG A 99 5.77 -15.19 14.07
CA ARG A 99 4.30 -15.34 13.99
C ARG A 99 3.50 -14.05 14.21
N GLN A 100 4.11 -12.89 14.00
CA GLN A 100 3.46 -11.60 14.13
C GLN A 100 2.65 -11.27 12.88
N ARG A 101 1.50 -10.65 13.13
CA ARG A 101 0.71 -9.94 12.13
C ARG A 101 0.74 -8.44 12.46
N LEU A 102 1.30 -7.65 11.59
CA LEU A 102 1.34 -6.20 11.70
C LEU A 102 0.30 -5.61 10.75
N THR A 103 -0.58 -4.78 11.27
CA THR A 103 -1.56 -4.03 10.46
C THR A 103 -1.24 -2.55 10.58
N ARG A 104 -1.02 -1.90 9.43
CA ARG A 104 -0.82 -0.45 9.32
C ARG A 104 -2.03 0.16 8.62
N ARG A 105 -2.49 1.29 9.11
CA ARG A 105 -3.52 2.10 8.48
C ARG A 105 -2.93 3.44 8.10
N THR A 106 -3.09 3.82 6.86
CA THR A 106 -2.61 5.08 6.31
C THR A 106 -3.79 5.84 5.75
N ALA A 107 -4.12 6.98 6.37
CA ALA A 107 -5.16 7.86 5.88
C ALA A 107 -4.69 8.63 4.65
N PHE A 108 -5.51 8.69 3.62
CA PHE A 108 -5.21 9.38 2.38
C PHE A 108 -6.49 9.89 1.69
N SER A 109 -6.33 10.78 0.74
CA SER A 109 -7.41 11.23 -0.13
C SER A 109 -6.99 11.22 -1.61
N LEU A 110 -7.98 11.13 -2.50
CA LEU A 110 -7.80 11.12 -3.95
C LEU A 110 -8.55 12.33 -4.53
N PRO A 111 -7.84 13.39 -4.96
CA PRO A 111 -8.48 14.62 -5.42
C PRO A 111 -9.05 14.50 -6.83
N ALA A 112 -8.49 13.63 -7.67
CA ALA A 112 -8.86 13.49 -9.07
C ALA A 112 -9.88 12.36 -9.28
N ARG A 113 -10.88 12.61 -10.13
CA ARG A 113 -11.81 11.58 -10.60
C ARG A 113 -11.06 10.51 -11.41
N GLY A 114 -11.50 9.26 -11.32
CA GLY A 114 -10.92 8.19 -12.11
C GLY A 114 -10.98 6.83 -11.44
N ARG A 115 -10.10 5.94 -11.89
CA ARG A 115 -9.93 4.59 -11.34
C ARG A 115 -8.48 4.38 -10.94
N PRO A 116 -8.02 5.01 -9.85
CA PRO A 116 -6.68 4.79 -9.36
C PRO A 116 -6.45 3.33 -8.98
N LEU A 117 -5.26 2.84 -9.33
CA LEU A 117 -4.85 1.45 -9.13
C LEU A 117 -3.76 1.38 -8.07
N PHE A 118 -3.94 0.49 -7.10
CA PHE A 118 -2.92 0.07 -6.16
C PHE A 118 -2.39 -1.28 -6.65
N LEU A 119 -1.10 -1.36 -6.99
CA LEU A 119 -0.52 -2.54 -7.65
C LEU A 119 0.19 -3.51 -6.70
N GLY A 120 0.25 -3.17 -5.41
CA GLY A 120 0.92 -3.97 -4.40
C GLY A 120 2.20 -3.33 -3.89
N ALA A 121 3.16 -4.14 -3.50
CA ALA A 121 4.39 -3.65 -2.89
C ALA A 121 5.61 -4.48 -3.30
N SER A 122 6.77 -3.85 -3.26
CA SER A 122 8.06 -4.52 -3.24
C SER A 122 8.51 -4.65 -1.78
N LEU A 123 8.75 -5.86 -1.35
CA LEU A 123 9.26 -6.19 -0.02
C LEU A 123 10.76 -6.48 -0.12
N ALA A 124 11.57 -5.81 0.69
CA ALA A 124 12.99 -6.09 0.80
C ALA A 124 13.31 -6.43 2.26
N GLY A 125 13.77 -7.67 2.49
CA GLY A 125 14.20 -8.16 3.80
C GLY A 125 15.70 -8.23 3.88
N GLY A 126 16.27 -7.70 4.97
CA GLY A 126 17.70 -7.70 5.23
C GLY A 126 18.14 -8.76 6.23
N ASP A 127 19.44 -8.98 6.28
CA ASP A 127 20.12 -9.74 7.33
C ASP A 127 20.19 -8.95 8.65
N PHE A 128 20.71 -9.57 9.71
CA PHE A 128 20.86 -8.92 11.02
C PHE A 128 21.84 -7.74 10.99
N LEU A 129 22.86 -7.76 10.15
CA LEU A 129 23.86 -6.71 10.03
C LEU A 129 23.48 -5.66 9.01
N GLY A 130 22.43 -5.87 8.21
CA GLY A 130 21.99 -4.95 7.17
C GLY A 130 22.96 -4.84 5.99
N LEU A 131 23.83 -5.84 5.80
CA LEU A 131 24.84 -5.86 4.74
C LEU A 131 24.26 -6.30 3.40
N SER A 132 23.18 -7.05 3.42
CA SER A 132 22.55 -7.58 2.22
C SER A 132 21.03 -7.57 2.34
N GLU A 133 20.35 -7.34 1.23
CA GLU A 133 18.89 -7.35 1.13
C GLU A 133 18.43 -8.32 0.05
N ARG A 134 17.33 -9.00 0.29
CA ARG A 134 16.57 -9.72 -0.74
C ARG A 134 15.25 -9.03 -0.97
N SER A 135 14.86 -8.90 -2.23
CA SER A 135 13.60 -8.29 -2.61
C SER A 135 12.65 -9.31 -3.23
N ARG A 136 11.37 -9.11 -3.02
CA ARG A 136 10.27 -9.87 -3.62
C ARG A 136 9.10 -8.94 -3.90
N ALA A 137 8.54 -9.01 -5.11
CA ALA A 137 7.30 -8.34 -5.41
C ALA A 137 6.12 -9.08 -4.78
N ALA A 138 5.20 -8.33 -4.20
CA ALA A 138 3.92 -8.81 -3.71
C ALA A 138 2.82 -8.07 -4.50
N GLU A 139 2.34 -8.74 -5.54
CA GLU A 139 1.32 -8.17 -6.42
C GLU A 139 -0.05 -8.32 -5.78
N VAL A 140 -0.68 -7.21 -5.46
CA VAL A 140 -2.04 -7.16 -4.93
C VAL A 140 -2.76 -6.01 -5.62
N MET A 141 -3.54 -6.32 -6.65
CA MET A 141 -4.27 -5.30 -7.39
C MET A 141 -5.53 -4.89 -6.63
N ARG A 142 -5.66 -3.60 -6.36
CA ARG A 142 -6.88 -2.99 -5.82
C ARG A 142 -7.25 -1.76 -6.65
N VAL A 143 -8.54 -1.64 -6.95
CA VAL A 143 -9.11 -0.54 -7.72
C VAL A 143 -10.02 0.25 -6.80
N VAL A 144 -9.88 1.57 -6.81
CA VAL A 144 -10.83 2.49 -6.20
C VAL A 144 -11.51 3.27 -7.33
N VAL A 145 -12.80 3.51 -7.23
CA VAL A 145 -13.54 4.34 -8.19
C VAL A 145 -13.81 5.68 -7.53
N VAL A 146 -13.21 6.74 -8.07
CA VAL A 146 -13.50 8.11 -7.65
C VAL A 146 -14.55 8.68 -8.57
N LEU A 147 -15.75 8.92 -8.04
CA LEU A 147 -16.88 9.45 -8.77
C LEU A 147 -16.60 10.89 -9.26
N PRO A 148 -17.25 11.34 -10.33
CA PRO A 148 -17.28 12.77 -10.62
C PRO A 148 -17.98 13.49 -9.47
N LYS A 149 -17.48 14.68 -9.11
CA LYS A 149 -18.14 15.54 -8.11
C LYS A 149 -19.57 15.76 -8.57
N SER A 150 -20.55 15.31 -7.81
CA SER A 150 -21.95 15.64 -8.07
C SER A 150 -22.07 17.17 -7.98
N GLY A 151 -22.37 17.81 -9.11
CA GLY A 151 -22.72 19.22 -9.10
C GLY A 151 -23.87 19.39 -8.13
N GLY A 152 -23.68 20.20 -7.11
CA GLY A 152 -24.74 20.48 -6.15
C GLY A 152 -26.03 20.86 -6.88
N SER A 153 -27.16 20.65 -6.25
CA SER A 153 -28.52 20.99 -6.71
C SER A 153 -28.69 22.39 -7.28
N ASP A 154 -27.74 23.26 -7.03
CA ASP A 154 -27.70 24.65 -7.55
C ASP A 154 -27.65 24.75 -9.08
N VAL A 155 -27.19 23.69 -9.79
CA VAL A 155 -27.20 23.67 -11.25
C VAL A 155 -28.61 23.33 -11.80
N LEU A 156 -29.41 22.61 -11.03
CA LEU A 156 -30.80 22.28 -11.39
C LEU A 156 -31.72 23.49 -11.19
N ASP A 157 -31.44 24.34 -10.21
CA ASP A 157 -32.20 25.58 -9.98
C ASP A 157 -31.81 26.71 -10.95
N ALA A 158 -30.65 26.61 -11.61
CA ALA A 158 -30.20 27.57 -12.62
C ALA A 158 -30.65 27.25 -14.05
N LEU A 159 -31.28 26.10 -14.27
CA LEU A 159 -31.90 25.82 -15.57
C LEU A 159 -33.22 26.60 -15.65
N PRO A 160 -33.34 27.58 -16.56
CA PRO A 160 -34.63 28.23 -16.78
C PRO A 160 -35.64 27.16 -17.16
N GLY A 161 -36.75 27.11 -16.45
CA GLY A 161 -37.79 26.06 -16.49
C GLY A 161 -38.37 25.82 -17.87
N GLY A 162 -37.68 25.06 -18.69
CA GLY A 162 -38.04 24.82 -20.08
C GLY A 162 -37.80 23.39 -20.57
N LEU A 163 -37.23 22.47 -19.76
CA LEU A 163 -36.93 21.12 -20.21
C LEU A 163 -37.70 20.01 -19.48
N MET A 164 -38.75 20.34 -18.76
CA MET A 164 -39.78 19.34 -18.44
C MET A 164 -40.66 19.19 -19.67
N GLY A 165 -40.22 18.37 -20.60
CA GLY A 165 -41.06 17.89 -21.68
C GLY A 165 -42.20 17.08 -21.10
N GLU A 166 -43.32 17.75 -20.89
CA GLU A 166 -44.61 17.14 -20.59
C GLU A 166 -44.99 16.27 -21.77
N LYS A 167 -44.69 14.97 -21.72
CA LYS A 167 -45.11 14.00 -22.72
C LYS A 167 -46.56 13.70 -22.46
N SER A 168 -47.45 14.56 -22.99
CA SER A 168 -48.88 14.25 -23.00
C SER A 168 -49.13 13.06 -23.93
N VAL A 169 -49.36 11.90 -23.35
CA VAL A 169 -49.84 10.73 -24.08
C VAL A 169 -51.35 10.94 -24.36
N ARG A 170 -51.70 11.40 -25.57
CA ARG A 170 -53.10 11.33 -26.07
C ARG A 170 -53.40 9.87 -26.39
N ARG A 171 -54.23 9.24 -25.57
CA ARG A 171 -54.93 8.00 -25.96
C ARG A 171 -56.04 8.41 -26.93
N PHE A 172 -55.98 7.88 -28.14
CA PHE A 172 -57.15 7.82 -29.03
C PHE A 172 -57.93 6.57 -28.68
N ILE A 173 -59.22 6.74 -28.45
CA ILE A 173 -60.23 5.71 -28.33
C ILE A 173 -60.68 5.32 -29.74
#